data_010da90db11096a7fa03932e3df75386
#
_entry.id   010da90db11096a7fa03932e3df75386
#
_cell.length_a   1.000
_cell.length_b   1.000
_cell.length_c   1.000
_cell.angle_alpha   90.00
_cell.angle_beta   90.00
_cell.angle_gamma   90.00
#
_symmetry.space_group_name_H-M   'P 1'
#
loop_
_entity.id
_entity.type
_entity.pdbx_description
1 polymer ?
#
loop_
_entity_poly.entity_id
_entity_poly.type
_entity_poly.pdbx_seq_one_letter_code
_entity_poly.pdbx_strand_id
1 'polypeptide(L)'
;MFNLKSNYQPAWDQPKAINQIAEAFEEWKNKITLLWATWTGKTFTIANIIQKVQKPTLVISHNKTLAAQLATEFKAFFPENAVHYFISYFDYYQPESYLPSTGTYIEKEATINQEIEMYRLATMASLLSRKDVIVVASASSLYGLWQSRFFEENCLQLYVGKKYDFNEIKRQLLHMQYKPVQWKIEPWMFDMKGDILDIFSSTEKFLYRCFFDEDTLERIEQRDSLTYELKAPVQKAMLWPATQYLQDLSDLERILSQINAEKELRIKEFEKLGMMVEAERIKKKTEYDIRMIRETGFVNGIENYSLYFDQRLPWEPPNTIFDYFPEDFLLVIDESHMTIPQLRAMAQWDRARKNNLIRYWFRLPSAIDHRPLRFEELETTLNRKDISEIQLDEAAADLELVSEAHKKIIEQRDKNNNKEEKVSSSIINREARQINQQETLTRKTKKWVKSIFLSATPAEYELELSDKVVEQIIRPTGLLDPVTFVYPKSGNYNLLLDSLPKLIKKKPFLNDFLTKGEKVSEEGHKTNLEEIFWTQEIENTEKPE
;
A
#
# COMPACT_ATOMS: atom_id res chain seq x y z
N MET A 1 7.59 -2.87 22.25
CA MET A 1 7.36 -1.49 22.72
C MET A 1 8.19 -0.55 21.87
N PHE A 2 7.63 0.57 21.46
CA PHE A 2 8.38 1.60 20.74
C PHE A 2 9.27 2.38 21.71
N ASN A 3 10.55 2.51 21.34
CA ASN A 3 11.55 3.19 22.14
C ASN A 3 12.24 4.26 21.27
N LEU A 4 11.79 5.52 21.42
CA LEU A 4 12.34 6.65 20.69
C LEU A 4 13.75 6.98 21.17
N LYS A 5 14.71 6.99 20.25
CA LYS A 5 16.07 7.42 20.49
C LYS A 5 16.34 8.72 19.73
N SER A 6 16.58 9.79 20.45
CA SER A 6 16.86 11.09 19.86
C SER A 6 17.73 11.93 20.78
N ASN A 7 18.62 12.71 20.19
CA ASN A 7 19.39 13.75 20.89
C ASN A 7 18.56 15.04 21.10
N TYR A 8 17.37 15.12 20.49
CA TYR A 8 16.47 16.25 20.58
C TYR A 8 15.40 16.02 21.63
N GLN A 9 14.96 17.10 22.27
CA GLN A 9 13.78 17.10 23.13
C GLN A 9 12.66 17.91 22.45
N PRO A 10 11.38 17.53 22.65
CA PRO A 10 10.28 18.32 22.15
C PRO A 10 10.34 19.78 22.68
N ALA A 11 10.24 20.73 21.77
CA ALA A 11 10.36 22.14 22.06
C ALA A 11 9.17 22.95 21.51
N TRP A 12 8.96 24.15 22.04
CA TRP A 12 7.95 25.13 21.63
C TRP A 12 6.53 24.54 21.67
N ASP A 13 5.83 24.45 20.52
CA ASP A 13 4.47 23.88 20.44
C ASP A 13 4.44 22.35 20.47
N GLN A 14 5.58 21.67 20.21
CA GLN A 14 5.63 20.22 20.12
C GLN A 14 5.13 19.52 21.40
N PRO A 15 5.59 19.88 22.62
CA PRO A 15 5.10 19.23 23.85
C PRO A 15 3.59 19.37 24.03
N LYS A 16 3.05 20.56 23.71
CA LYS A 16 1.62 20.85 23.77
C LYS A 16 0.85 20.01 22.77
N ALA A 17 1.29 19.96 21.51
CA ALA A 17 0.65 19.18 20.47
C ALA A 17 0.67 17.67 20.77
N ILE A 18 1.81 17.12 21.21
CA ILE A 18 1.96 15.72 21.60
C ILE A 18 0.98 15.36 22.73
N ASN A 19 0.89 16.21 23.78
CA ASN A 19 0.01 15.96 24.91
C ASN A 19 -1.46 16.04 24.49
N GLN A 20 -1.84 17.08 23.75
CA GLN A 20 -3.23 17.27 23.30
C GLN A 20 -3.73 16.13 22.39
N ILE A 21 -2.86 15.58 21.55
CA ILE A 21 -3.21 14.43 20.68
C ILE A 21 -3.34 13.17 21.52
N ALA A 22 -2.40 12.92 22.43
CA ALA A 22 -2.46 11.73 23.28
C ALA A 22 -3.69 11.74 24.20
N GLU A 23 -3.99 12.86 24.85
CA GLU A 23 -5.18 13.04 25.69
C GLU A 23 -6.47 12.89 24.87
N ALA A 24 -6.52 13.45 23.66
CA ALA A 24 -7.67 13.29 22.79
C ALA A 24 -7.94 11.82 22.45
N PHE A 25 -6.90 11.02 22.23
CA PHE A 25 -7.03 9.58 22.00
C PHE A 25 -7.50 8.81 23.25
N GLU A 26 -7.18 9.27 24.44
CA GLU A 26 -7.70 8.73 25.70
C GLU A 26 -9.18 9.10 25.89
N GLU A 27 -9.59 10.29 25.44
CA GLU A 27 -10.98 10.76 25.42
C GLU A 27 -11.84 10.16 24.29
N TRP A 28 -11.34 9.12 23.59
CA TRP A 28 -12.03 8.47 22.46
C TRP A 28 -12.26 9.37 21.22
N LYS A 29 -11.57 10.49 21.11
CA LYS A 29 -11.46 11.28 19.89
C LYS A 29 -10.45 10.59 18.98
N ASN A 30 -10.93 9.96 17.91
CA ASN A 30 -10.08 9.08 17.11
C ASN A 30 -9.54 9.73 15.84
N LYS A 31 -10.02 10.91 15.47
CA LYS A 31 -9.62 11.62 14.27
C LYS A 31 -9.15 13.02 14.64
N ILE A 32 -7.88 13.29 14.39
CA ILE A 32 -7.24 14.54 14.80
C ILE A 32 -6.54 15.14 13.60
N THR A 33 -6.78 16.43 13.34
CA THR A 33 -5.97 17.19 12.40
C THR A 33 -4.88 17.93 13.15
N LEU A 34 -3.62 17.70 12.77
CA LEU A 34 -2.48 18.48 13.19
C LEU A 34 -2.20 19.55 12.14
N LEU A 35 -2.59 20.78 12.45
CA LEU A 35 -2.24 21.97 11.68
C LEU A 35 -0.81 22.38 12.01
N TRP A 36 0.09 22.33 11.04
CA TRP A 36 1.50 22.60 11.26
C TRP A 36 2.05 23.66 10.31
N ALA A 37 3.07 24.40 10.74
CA ALA A 37 3.84 25.27 9.87
C ALA A 37 5.13 24.58 9.41
N THR A 38 5.62 24.91 8.21
CA THR A 38 6.89 24.37 7.69
C THR A 38 8.03 24.59 8.68
N TRP A 39 8.94 23.60 8.81
CA TRP A 39 10.07 23.60 9.74
C TRP A 39 9.71 23.52 11.24
N THR A 40 8.52 23.08 11.58
CA THR A 40 8.13 22.85 13.00
C THR A 40 8.53 21.46 13.51
N GLY A 41 9.15 20.60 12.68
CA GLY A 41 9.59 19.27 13.07
C GLY A 41 8.46 18.26 13.21
N LYS A 42 7.51 18.24 12.26
CA LYS A 42 6.32 17.35 12.26
C LYS A 42 6.66 15.87 12.50
N THR A 43 7.71 15.34 11.82
CA THR A 43 8.11 13.93 11.94
C THR A 43 8.53 13.59 13.37
N PHE A 44 9.25 14.47 14.02
CA PHE A 44 9.65 14.28 15.42
C PHE A 44 8.46 14.32 16.39
N THR A 45 7.48 15.19 16.13
CA THR A 45 6.22 15.22 16.87
C THR A 45 5.48 13.90 16.74
N ILE A 46 5.32 13.37 15.51
CA ILE A 46 4.68 12.08 15.27
C ILE A 46 5.45 10.93 15.92
N ALA A 47 6.79 10.93 15.88
CA ALA A 47 7.61 9.93 16.55
C ALA A 47 7.35 9.92 18.07
N ASN A 48 7.24 11.08 18.72
CA ASN A 48 6.87 11.17 20.13
C ASN A 48 5.43 10.67 20.41
N ILE A 49 4.49 10.93 19.51
CA ILE A 49 3.12 10.41 19.62
C ILE A 49 3.12 8.88 19.50
N ILE A 50 3.85 8.31 18.54
CA ILE A 50 4.00 6.85 18.40
C ILE A 50 4.55 6.23 19.68
N GLN A 51 5.61 6.82 20.24
CA GLN A 51 6.15 6.37 21.53
C GLN A 51 5.14 6.45 22.66
N LYS A 52 4.30 7.49 22.70
CA LYS A 52 3.31 7.69 23.77
C LYS A 52 2.11 6.75 23.61
N VAL A 53 1.63 6.55 22.37
CA VAL A 53 0.45 5.74 22.06
C VAL A 53 0.75 4.24 22.01
N GLN A 54 2.00 3.83 21.70
CA GLN A 54 2.47 2.44 21.70
C GLN A 54 1.68 1.51 20.77
N LYS A 55 1.29 1.96 19.58
CA LYS A 55 0.52 1.16 18.61
C LYS A 55 1.26 0.99 17.30
N PRO A 56 1.11 -0.16 16.61
CA PRO A 56 1.56 -0.29 15.23
C PRO A 56 1.07 0.90 14.42
N THR A 57 1.92 1.45 13.57
CA THR A 57 1.63 2.71 12.90
C THR A 57 1.78 2.59 11.40
N LEU A 58 0.77 3.06 10.66
CA LEU A 58 0.81 3.24 9.22
C LEU A 58 0.89 4.74 8.90
N VAL A 59 1.92 5.15 8.20
CA VAL A 59 2.10 6.52 7.69
C VAL A 59 1.92 6.49 6.17
N ILE A 60 0.92 7.20 5.64
CA ILE A 60 0.67 7.29 4.20
C ILE A 60 1.14 8.66 3.70
N SER A 61 2.00 8.66 2.69
CA SER A 61 2.47 9.87 2.01
C SER A 61 2.06 9.85 0.53
N HIS A 62 1.88 11.02 -0.07
CA HIS A 62 1.39 11.15 -1.45
C HIS A 62 2.41 10.72 -2.51
N ASN A 63 3.71 10.71 -2.21
CA ASN A 63 4.73 10.29 -3.17
C ASN A 63 5.82 9.39 -2.56
N LYS A 64 6.57 8.69 -3.45
CA LYS A 64 7.64 7.74 -3.07
C LYS A 64 8.81 8.43 -2.35
N THR A 65 9.19 9.63 -2.78
CA THR A 65 10.37 10.35 -2.26
C THR A 65 10.15 10.79 -0.81
N LEU A 66 9.00 11.41 -0.52
CA LEU A 66 8.65 11.79 0.85
C LEU A 66 8.47 10.57 1.74
N ALA A 67 7.87 9.50 1.24
CA ALA A 67 7.77 8.25 1.99
C ALA A 67 9.15 7.67 2.33
N ALA A 68 10.13 7.74 1.41
CA ALA A 68 11.51 7.31 1.67
C ALA A 68 12.20 8.18 2.73
N GLN A 69 12.03 9.50 2.65
CA GLN A 69 12.54 10.43 3.64
C GLN A 69 11.96 10.12 5.03
N LEU A 70 10.64 10.02 5.15
CA LEU A 70 9.96 9.71 6.41
C LEU A 70 10.40 8.35 6.97
N ALA A 71 10.53 7.32 6.12
CA ALA A 71 11.02 6.01 6.56
C ALA A 71 12.44 6.09 7.13
N THR A 72 13.32 6.88 6.50
CA THR A 72 14.68 7.10 6.98
C THR A 72 14.70 7.84 8.32
N GLU A 73 13.89 8.89 8.47
CA GLU A 73 13.75 9.66 9.71
C GLU A 73 13.19 8.76 10.84
N PHE A 74 12.11 8.00 10.60
CA PHE A 74 11.55 7.08 11.60
C PHE A 74 12.54 5.97 11.96
N LYS A 75 13.33 5.45 11.02
CA LYS A 75 14.35 4.45 11.30
C LYS A 75 15.47 4.99 12.18
N ALA A 76 15.83 6.28 12.03
CA ALA A 76 16.78 6.96 12.91
C ALA A 76 16.19 7.15 14.32
N PHE A 77 14.90 7.47 14.43
CA PHE A 77 14.23 7.63 15.71
C PHE A 77 13.93 6.31 16.43
N PHE A 78 13.71 5.22 15.69
CA PHE A 78 13.34 3.90 16.21
C PHE A 78 14.29 2.80 15.71
N PRO A 79 15.60 2.85 16.05
CA PRO A 79 16.60 1.92 15.50
C PRO A 79 16.39 0.47 15.94
N GLU A 80 15.70 0.23 17.05
CA GLU A 80 15.43 -1.11 17.61
C GLU A 80 14.07 -1.68 17.20
N ASN A 81 13.20 -0.84 16.60
CA ASN A 81 11.86 -1.24 16.17
C ASN A 81 11.82 -1.54 14.67
N ALA A 82 10.78 -2.22 14.23
CA ALA A 82 10.60 -2.55 12.82
C ALA A 82 10.05 -1.33 12.06
N VAL A 83 10.90 -0.64 11.32
CA VAL A 83 10.49 0.46 10.43
C VAL A 83 10.62 0.00 8.98
N HIS A 84 9.52 -0.01 8.28
CA HIS A 84 9.41 -0.50 6.92
C HIS A 84 8.97 0.56 5.93
N TYR A 85 9.44 0.39 4.69
CA TYR A 85 9.10 1.21 3.54
C TYR A 85 8.25 0.40 2.56
N PHE A 86 6.99 0.81 2.35
CA PHE A 86 6.01 0.06 1.57
C PHE A 86 5.47 0.90 0.41
N ILE A 87 6.05 0.71 -0.78
CA ILE A 87 5.68 1.44 -1.99
C ILE A 87 5.39 0.47 -3.15
N SER A 88 5.00 1.01 -4.29
CA SER A 88 4.93 0.23 -5.54
C SER A 88 6.30 -0.33 -5.89
N TYR A 89 6.36 -1.65 -6.13
CA TYR A 89 7.60 -2.37 -6.45
C TYR A 89 8.03 -2.28 -7.93
N PHE A 90 7.37 -1.42 -8.69
CA PHE A 90 7.74 -1.15 -10.07
C PHE A 90 8.69 0.04 -10.16
N ASP A 91 9.85 -0.16 -10.82
CA ASP A 91 10.71 0.95 -11.25
C ASP A 91 10.10 1.69 -12.42
N TYR A 92 9.54 0.92 -13.36
CA TYR A 92 8.73 1.42 -14.45
C TYR A 92 7.39 0.67 -14.46
N TYR A 93 6.30 1.40 -14.63
CA TYR A 93 4.97 0.83 -14.71
C TYR A 93 4.12 1.56 -15.73
N GLN A 94 3.80 0.88 -16.83
CA GLN A 94 2.80 1.30 -17.79
C GLN A 94 1.59 0.37 -17.65
N PRO A 95 0.46 0.88 -17.13
CA PRO A 95 -0.73 0.07 -17.00
C PRO A 95 -1.29 -0.32 -18.37
N GLU A 96 -1.80 -1.54 -18.48
CA GLU A 96 -2.57 -1.97 -19.63
C GLU A 96 -3.75 -1.02 -19.85
N SER A 97 -3.92 -0.52 -21.06
CA SER A 97 -5.02 0.39 -21.38
C SER A 97 -5.46 0.28 -22.82
N TYR A 98 -6.69 0.70 -23.09
CA TYR A 98 -7.22 0.82 -24.43
C TYR A 98 -7.80 2.21 -24.65
N LEU A 99 -7.39 2.85 -25.74
CA LEU A 99 -7.85 4.17 -26.16
C LEU A 99 -8.85 4.02 -27.30
N PRO A 100 -10.16 4.09 -27.03
CA PRO A 100 -11.18 3.89 -28.06
C PRO A 100 -11.13 4.91 -29.21
N SER A 101 -10.70 6.14 -28.93
CA SER A 101 -10.61 7.22 -29.92
C SER A 101 -9.60 6.96 -31.04
N THR A 102 -8.53 6.23 -30.73
CA THR A 102 -7.45 5.89 -31.69
C THR A 102 -7.42 4.40 -32.04
N GLY A 103 -8.22 3.57 -31.37
CA GLY A 103 -8.15 2.11 -31.49
C GLY A 103 -6.85 1.50 -30.97
N THR A 104 -6.10 2.23 -30.14
CA THR A 104 -4.76 1.83 -29.71
C THR A 104 -4.85 1.03 -28.41
N TYR A 105 -4.33 -0.20 -28.45
CA TYR A 105 -4.10 -1.00 -27.25
C TYR A 105 -2.66 -0.81 -26.76
N ILE A 106 -2.53 -0.51 -25.49
CA ILE A 106 -1.25 -0.34 -24.78
C ILE A 106 -1.09 -1.56 -23.88
N GLU A 107 -0.08 -2.35 -24.15
CA GLU A 107 0.23 -3.53 -23.34
C GLU A 107 0.81 -3.10 -21.98
N LYS A 108 0.56 -3.93 -20.96
CA LYS A 108 1.17 -3.73 -19.64
C LYS A 108 2.68 -3.93 -19.74
N GLU A 109 3.44 -2.90 -19.43
CA GLU A 109 4.89 -2.98 -19.21
C GLU A 109 5.21 -2.69 -17.75
N ALA A 110 6.01 -3.52 -17.14
CA ALA A 110 6.42 -3.35 -15.76
C ALA A 110 7.81 -3.93 -15.53
N THR A 111 8.69 -3.13 -14.95
CA THR A 111 9.99 -3.58 -14.45
C THR A 111 9.92 -3.69 -12.93
N ILE A 112 10.03 -4.91 -12.42
CA ILE A 112 9.97 -5.20 -10.99
C ILE A 112 11.34 -4.94 -10.37
N ASN A 113 11.35 -4.16 -9.30
CA ASN A 113 12.52 -3.99 -8.44
C ASN A 113 12.50 -5.04 -7.33
N GLN A 114 13.37 -6.02 -7.41
CA GLN A 114 13.47 -7.13 -6.45
C GLN A 114 13.74 -6.64 -5.01
N GLU A 115 14.52 -5.58 -4.83
CA GLU A 115 14.82 -5.04 -3.51
C GLU A 115 13.57 -4.42 -2.88
N ILE A 116 12.78 -3.67 -3.65
CA ILE A 116 11.51 -3.10 -3.18
C ILE A 116 10.49 -4.21 -2.90
N GLU A 117 10.45 -5.26 -3.72
CA GLU A 117 9.59 -6.43 -3.47
C GLU A 117 9.95 -7.11 -2.16
N MET A 118 11.24 -7.29 -1.87
CA MET A 118 11.71 -7.81 -0.60
C MET A 118 11.29 -6.93 0.59
N TYR A 119 11.36 -5.59 0.46
CA TYR A 119 10.87 -4.68 1.52
C TYR A 119 9.36 -4.81 1.74
N ARG A 120 8.58 -5.06 0.71
CA ARG A 120 7.13 -5.31 0.84
C ARG A 120 6.86 -6.61 1.57
N LEU A 121 7.52 -7.70 1.19
CA LEU A 121 7.40 -9.00 1.87
C LEU A 121 7.84 -8.90 3.34
N ALA A 122 8.95 -8.19 3.61
CA ALA A 122 9.41 -7.92 4.97
C ALA A 122 8.39 -7.13 5.81
N THR A 123 7.71 -6.17 5.19
CA THR A 123 6.64 -5.41 5.83
C THR A 123 5.48 -6.32 6.23
N MET A 124 4.99 -7.14 5.29
CA MET A 124 3.88 -8.07 5.52
C MET A 124 4.22 -9.08 6.61
N ALA A 125 5.42 -9.66 6.54
CA ALA A 125 5.94 -10.59 7.55
C ALA A 125 6.02 -9.96 8.95
N SER A 126 6.52 -8.73 9.03
CA SER A 126 6.66 -8.01 10.31
C SER A 126 5.31 -7.65 10.91
N LEU A 127 4.33 -7.22 10.10
CA LEU A 127 2.98 -6.91 10.59
C LEU A 127 2.27 -8.13 11.18
N LEU A 128 2.54 -9.34 10.65
CA LEU A 128 1.96 -10.58 11.15
C LEU A 128 2.71 -11.17 12.36
N SER A 129 4.00 -10.83 12.54
CA SER A 129 4.85 -11.44 13.59
C SER A 129 5.21 -10.51 14.75
N ARG A 130 5.06 -9.18 14.59
CA ARG A 130 5.49 -8.16 15.55
C ARG A 130 4.38 -7.16 15.85
N LYS A 131 4.49 -6.49 17.00
CA LYS A 131 3.57 -5.42 17.42
C LYS A 131 4.19 -4.02 17.40
N ASP A 132 5.49 -3.93 17.20
CA ASP A 132 6.28 -2.71 17.22
C ASP A 132 6.70 -2.29 15.81
N VAL A 133 5.72 -2.20 14.90
CA VAL A 133 5.93 -1.98 13.47
C VAL A 133 5.47 -0.59 13.06
N ILE A 134 6.34 0.16 12.38
CA ILE A 134 6.01 1.41 11.68
C ILE A 134 6.15 1.14 10.19
N VAL A 135 5.08 1.35 9.44
CA VAL A 135 5.08 1.23 7.98
C VAL A 135 4.91 2.62 7.39
N VAL A 136 5.87 3.04 6.58
CA VAL A 136 5.75 4.26 5.78
C VAL A 136 5.44 3.86 4.35
N ALA A 137 4.27 4.26 3.88
CA ALA A 137 3.70 3.81 2.62
C ALA A 137 3.35 4.98 1.69
N SER A 138 3.38 4.73 0.39
CA SER A 138 2.77 5.63 -0.59
C SER A 138 1.30 5.24 -0.84
N ALA A 139 0.54 6.11 -1.52
CA ALA A 139 -0.85 5.85 -1.90
C ALA A 139 -1.06 4.49 -2.61
N SER A 140 -0.02 3.95 -3.26
CA SER A 140 -0.06 2.61 -3.88
C SER A 140 -0.27 1.46 -2.89
N SER A 141 -0.11 1.69 -1.59
CA SER A 141 -0.42 0.69 -0.53
C SER A 141 -1.89 0.33 -0.45
N LEU A 142 -2.76 1.17 -1.00
CA LEU A 142 -4.21 0.93 -1.06
C LEU A 142 -4.64 0.07 -2.26
N TYR A 143 -3.71 -0.34 -3.12
CA TYR A 143 -3.99 -1.36 -4.13
C TYR A 143 -4.13 -2.74 -3.51
N GLY A 144 -4.94 -3.57 -4.18
CA GLY A 144 -5.24 -4.92 -3.74
C GLY A 144 -3.98 -5.74 -3.44
N LEU A 145 -3.96 -6.33 -2.27
CA LEU A 145 -3.08 -7.40 -1.85
C LEU A 145 -3.90 -8.68 -1.71
N TRP A 146 -3.23 -9.82 -1.58
CA TRP A 146 -3.93 -11.04 -1.24
C TRP A 146 -4.18 -11.14 0.27
N GLN A 147 -5.06 -12.08 0.66
CA GLN A 147 -5.46 -12.22 2.06
C GLN A 147 -4.25 -12.48 2.96
N SER A 148 -4.12 -11.73 4.05
CA SER A 148 -3.06 -11.88 5.05
C SER A 148 -2.97 -13.29 5.61
N ARG A 149 -4.12 -13.96 5.75
CA ARG A 149 -4.22 -15.33 6.24
C ARG A 149 -3.42 -16.32 5.39
N PHE A 150 -3.49 -16.25 4.05
CA PHE A 150 -2.72 -17.15 3.19
C PHE A 150 -1.22 -16.94 3.31
N PHE A 151 -0.80 -15.69 3.51
CA PHE A 151 0.62 -15.38 3.71
C PHE A 151 1.12 -15.93 5.05
N GLU A 152 0.31 -15.87 6.10
CA GLU A 152 0.61 -16.37 7.45
C GLU A 152 0.61 -17.92 7.50
N GLU A 153 -0.42 -18.58 6.97
CA GLU A 153 -0.57 -20.04 6.98
C GLU A 153 0.54 -20.76 6.19
N ASN A 154 1.12 -20.09 5.20
CA ASN A 154 2.22 -20.64 4.39
C ASN A 154 3.61 -20.25 4.89
N CYS A 155 3.75 -19.74 6.11
CA CYS A 155 5.05 -19.50 6.73
C CYS A 155 5.67 -20.83 7.18
N LEU A 156 6.86 -21.18 6.64
CA LEU A 156 7.63 -22.34 7.10
C LEU A 156 8.43 -21.98 8.35
N GLN A 157 8.19 -22.69 9.43
CA GLN A 157 8.87 -22.50 10.70
C GLN A 157 9.76 -23.70 11.00
N LEU A 158 11.07 -23.48 11.07
CA LEU A 158 12.05 -24.50 11.43
C LEU A 158 12.58 -24.23 12.85
N TYR A 159 12.61 -25.26 13.69
CA TYR A 159 13.07 -25.19 15.07
C TYR A 159 14.20 -26.20 15.30
N VAL A 160 15.26 -25.77 15.94
CA VAL A 160 16.35 -26.65 16.39
C VAL A 160 15.81 -27.74 17.31
N GLY A 161 16.25 -28.98 17.12
CA GLY A 161 15.84 -30.16 17.88
C GLY A 161 14.56 -30.85 17.39
N LYS A 162 13.90 -30.34 16.35
CA LYS A 162 12.74 -31.00 15.74
C LYS A 162 13.12 -31.84 14.53
N LYS A 163 12.32 -32.88 14.27
CA LYS A 163 12.42 -33.73 13.09
C LYS A 163 11.63 -33.19 11.92
N TYR A 164 12.18 -33.30 10.72
CA TYR A 164 11.59 -32.82 9.49
C TYR A 164 11.85 -33.80 8.33
N ASP A 165 10.85 -33.99 7.47
CA ASP A 165 11.04 -34.65 6.19
C ASP A 165 11.58 -33.65 5.15
N PHE A 166 12.74 -33.91 4.60
CA PHE A 166 13.37 -33.08 3.56
C PHE A 166 12.49 -32.89 2.34
N ASN A 167 11.74 -33.91 1.92
CA ASN A 167 10.86 -33.81 0.77
C ASN A 167 9.65 -32.92 1.05
N GLU A 168 9.20 -32.90 2.30
CA GLU A 168 8.13 -32.01 2.74
C GLU A 168 8.62 -30.56 2.77
N ILE A 169 9.79 -30.28 3.38
CA ILE A 169 10.41 -28.95 3.35
C ILE A 169 10.57 -28.46 1.90
N LYS A 170 11.11 -29.30 1.02
CA LYS A 170 11.30 -28.96 -0.40
C LYS A 170 9.97 -28.63 -1.09
N ARG A 171 8.95 -29.44 -0.88
CA ARG A 171 7.60 -29.20 -1.44
C ARG A 171 7.03 -27.87 -0.92
N GLN A 172 7.17 -27.59 0.37
CA GLN A 172 6.69 -26.36 0.96
C GLN A 172 7.46 -25.13 0.44
N LEU A 173 8.78 -25.18 0.32
CA LEU A 173 9.58 -24.12 -0.28
C LEU A 173 9.18 -23.84 -1.73
N LEU A 174 8.97 -24.88 -2.55
CA LEU A 174 8.50 -24.72 -3.92
C LEU A 174 7.09 -24.13 -3.97
N HIS A 175 6.21 -24.54 -3.07
CA HIS A 175 4.87 -23.96 -2.93
C HIS A 175 4.95 -22.47 -2.55
N MET A 176 5.84 -22.09 -1.66
CA MET A 176 6.14 -20.72 -1.28
C MET A 176 6.85 -19.91 -2.37
N GLN A 177 7.03 -20.48 -3.58
CA GLN A 177 7.69 -19.89 -4.75
C GLN A 177 9.20 -19.64 -4.58
N TYR A 178 9.87 -20.35 -3.66
CA TYR A 178 11.31 -20.44 -3.66
C TYR A 178 11.81 -21.30 -4.81
N LYS A 179 12.93 -20.93 -5.41
CA LYS A 179 13.52 -21.64 -6.55
C LYS A 179 14.75 -22.45 -6.10
N PRO A 180 14.95 -23.66 -6.60
CA PRO A 180 16.19 -24.37 -6.36
C PRO A 180 17.35 -23.65 -7.04
N VAL A 181 18.51 -23.64 -6.40
CA VAL A 181 19.73 -23.03 -6.94
C VAL A 181 20.18 -23.78 -8.19
N GLN A 182 20.56 -23.03 -9.22
CA GLN A 182 21.18 -23.56 -10.45
C GLN A 182 22.70 -23.42 -10.42
N TRP A 183 23.22 -22.24 -10.09
CA TRP A 183 24.66 -21.93 -10.09
C TRP A 183 25.11 -21.18 -8.82
N LYS A 184 24.40 -20.14 -8.46
CA LYS A 184 24.66 -19.29 -7.31
C LYS A 184 23.35 -19.03 -6.59
N ILE A 185 23.39 -19.02 -5.26
CA ILE A 185 22.21 -18.69 -4.48
C ILE A 185 21.91 -17.18 -4.57
N GLU A 186 20.70 -16.86 -4.94
CA GLU A 186 20.16 -15.51 -5.04
C GLU A 186 18.94 -15.37 -4.12
N PRO A 187 18.40 -14.16 -3.90
CA PRO A 187 17.18 -14.01 -3.12
C PRO A 187 16.08 -14.97 -3.61
N TRP A 188 15.35 -15.54 -2.64
CA TRP A 188 14.26 -16.49 -2.87
C TRP A 188 14.69 -17.84 -3.47
N MET A 189 15.94 -18.21 -3.28
CA MET A 189 16.44 -19.52 -3.67
C MET A 189 16.80 -20.36 -2.44
N PHE A 190 16.82 -21.66 -2.65
CA PHE A 190 17.32 -22.62 -1.68
C PHE A 190 18.26 -23.64 -2.34
N ASP A 191 19.21 -24.13 -1.59
CA ASP A 191 20.15 -25.16 -1.99
C ASP A 191 20.16 -26.28 -0.94
N MET A 192 20.10 -27.52 -1.39
CA MET A 192 20.10 -28.68 -0.51
C MET A 192 21.24 -29.62 -0.93
N LYS A 193 22.25 -29.72 -0.07
CA LYS A 193 23.46 -30.54 -0.31
C LYS A 193 23.73 -31.43 0.89
N GLY A 194 23.44 -32.72 0.74
CA GLY A 194 23.54 -33.66 1.87
C GLY A 194 22.66 -33.23 3.02
N ASP A 195 23.24 -33.09 4.19
CA ASP A 195 22.53 -32.72 5.43
C ASP A 195 22.51 -31.20 5.68
N ILE A 196 22.80 -30.41 4.66
CA ILE A 196 22.80 -28.95 4.74
C ILE A 196 21.72 -28.37 3.81
N LEU A 197 20.89 -27.49 4.36
CA LEU A 197 19.89 -26.73 3.64
C LEU A 197 20.19 -25.23 3.79
N ASP A 198 20.53 -24.58 2.69
CA ASP A 198 20.70 -23.14 2.58
C ASP A 198 19.46 -22.51 2.00
N ILE A 199 18.91 -21.48 2.66
CA ILE A 199 17.72 -20.78 2.20
C ILE A 199 17.97 -19.27 2.26
N PHE A 200 17.92 -18.59 1.12
CA PHE A 200 18.01 -17.13 1.10
C PHE A 200 16.62 -16.54 1.41
N SER A 201 16.52 -15.86 2.55
CA SER A 201 15.25 -15.27 3.03
C SER A 201 14.59 -14.36 1.99
N SER A 202 13.26 -14.41 1.92
CA SER A 202 12.46 -13.52 1.08
C SER A 202 12.27 -12.13 1.70
N THR A 203 12.53 -12.00 2.99
CA THR A 203 12.24 -10.80 3.77
C THR A 203 13.48 -10.07 4.28
N GLU A 204 14.65 -10.69 4.18
CA GLU A 204 15.87 -10.17 4.78
C GLU A 204 17.10 -10.47 3.91
N LYS A 205 18.14 -9.63 4.02
CA LYS A 205 19.39 -9.76 3.25
C LYS A 205 20.36 -10.74 3.91
N PHE A 206 19.88 -11.91 4.35
CA PHE A 206 20.72 -12.99 4.86
C PHE A 206 20.21 -14.37 4.46
N LEU A 207 21.07 -15.34 4.64
CA LEU A 207 20.86 -16.75 4.36
C LEU A 207 20.68 -17.50 5.69
N TYR A 208 19.71 -18.38 5.77
CA TYR A 208 19.65 -19.42 6.78
C TYR A 208 20.39 -20.66 6.30
N ARG A 209 21.38 -21.11 7.05
CA ARG A 209 22.03 -22.40 6.87
C ARG A 209 21.56 -23.34 7.97
N CYS A 210 20.84 -24.37 7.59
CA CYS A 210 20.28 -25.38 8.47
C CYS A 210 21.11 -26.66 8.35
N PHE A 211 21.58 -27.20 9.49
CA PHE A 211 22.34 -28.43 9.57
C PHE A 211 21.44 -29.50 10.18
N PHE A 212 21.38 -30.65 9.51
CA PHE A 212 20.58 -31.78 9.94
C PHE A 212 21.50 -32.95 10.31
N ASP A 213 21.06 -33.75 11.28
CA ASP A 213 21.55 -35.09 11.53
C ASP A 213 20.39 -36.05 11.24
N GLU A 214 20.50 -36.82 10.16
CA GLU A 214 19.41 -37.55 9.55
C GLU A 214 18.20 -36.64 9.25
N ASP A 215 17.12 -36.78 10.03
CA ASP A 215 15.89 -36.00 9.94
C ASP A 215 15.77 -34.89 11.01
N THR A 216 16.73 -34.78 11.93
CA THR A 216 16.72 -33.86 13.08
C THR A 216 17.49 -32.57 12.76
N LEU A 217 16.85 -31.43 12.89
CA LEU A 217 17.50 -30.13 12.71
C LEU A 217 18.36 -29.80 13.94
N GLU A 218 19.69 -29.92 13.82
CA GLU A 218 20.63 -29.71 14.94
C GLU A 218 20.95 -28.24 15.17
N ARG A 219 21.12 -27.47 14.08
CA ARG A 219 21.63 -26.10 14.17
C ARG A 219 21.12 -25.26 13.02
N ILE A 220 20.81 -23.97 13.30
CA ILE A 220 20.49 -22.94 12.31
C ILE A 220 21.46 -21.78 12.48
N GLU A 221 22.05 -21.35 11.39
CA GLU A 221 22.92 -20.19 11.32
C GLU A 221 22.37 -19.12 10.38
N GLN A 222 22.36 -17.88 10.83
CA GLN A 222 22.18 -16.73 9.95
C GLN A 222 23.55 -16.34 9.38
N ARG A 223 23.65 -16.29 8.06
CA ARG A 223 24.87 -15.94 7.35
C ARG A 223 24.66 -14.76 6.43
N ASP A 224 25.69 -13.98 6.24
CA ASP A 224 25.68 -12.94 5.22
C ASP A 224 25.51 -13.57 3.83
N SER A 225 24.65 -13.01 3.00
CA SER A 225 24.32 -13.58 1.70
C SER A 225 25.43 -13.43 0.65
N LEU A 226 26.37 -12.51 0.86
CA LEU A 226 27.49 -12.25 -0.07
C LEU A 226 28.78 -12.89 0.41
N THR A 227 29.14 -12.68 1.68
CA THR A 227 30.41 -13.16 2.26
C THR A 227 30.29 -14.56 2.87
N TYR A 228 29.07 -15.06 3.10
CA TYR A 228 28.78 -16.31 3.82
C TYR A 228 29.29 -16.33 5.28
N GLU A 229 29.72 -15.20 5.81
CA GLU A 229 30.16 -15.09 7.18
C GLU A 229 29.00 -15.31 8.15
N LEU A 230 29.31 -15.98 9.25
CA LEU A 230 28.35 -16.23 10.33
C LEU A 230 27.97 -14.90 11.01
N LYS A 231 26.70 -14.53 10.95
CA LYS A 231 26.13 -13.38 11.69
C LYS A 231 25.70 -13.79 13.09
N ALA A 232 24.88 -14.83 13.20
CA ALA A 232 24.40 -15.35 14.48
C ALA A 232 23.90 -16.78 14.37
N PRO A 233 24.08 -17.62 15.41
CA PRO A 233 23.31 -18.85 15.58
C PRO A 233 21.90 -18.50 16.08
N VAL A 234 20.87 -19.20 15.57
CA VAL A 234 19.48 -18.98 15.96
C VAL A 234 18.78 -20.29 16.30
N GLN A 235 17.77 -20.23 17.17
CA GLN A 235 17.00 -21.41 17.58
C GLN A 235 15.82 -21.72 16.66
N LYS A 236 15.41 -20.72 15.86
CA LYS A 236 14.34 -20.88 14.86
C LYS A 236 14.62 -20.06 13.62
N ALA A 237 14.17 -20.56 12.48
CA ALA A 237 14.04 -19.82 11.25
C ALA A 237 12.56 -19.67 10.91
N MET A 238 12.15 -18.47 10.53
CA MET A 238 10.83 -18.17 9.98
C MET A 238 10.99 -17.75 8.53
N LEU A 239 10.49 -18.56 7.63
CA LEU A 239 10.60 -18.36 6.20
C LEU A 239 9.22 -18.00 5.66
N TRP A 240 9.11 -16.82 5.11
CA TRP A 240 7.89 -16.29 4.54
C TRP A 240 7.85 -16.55 3.04
N PRO A 241 6.65 -16.60 2.42
CA PRO A 241 6.54 -16.78 0.98
C PRO A 241 7.39 -15.78 0.18
N ALA A 242 7.94 -16.23 -0.93
CA ALA A 242 8.74 -15.42 -1.86
C ALA A 242 7.88 -14.59 -2.83
N THR A 243 6.58 -14.60 -2.66
CA THR A 243 5.62 -13.83 -3.45
C THR A 243 4.47 -13.34 -2.56
N GLN A 244 3.93 -12.18 -2.91
CA GLN A 244 2.67 -11.71 -2.31
C GLN A 244 1.43 -12.40 -2.91
N TYR A 245 1.58 -13.18 -3.99
CA TYR A 245 0.52 -13.84 -4.75
C TYR A 245 0.58 -15.36 -4.57
N LEU A 246 0.52 -15.82 -3.32
CA LEU A 246 0.51 -17.25 -3.03
C LEU A 246 -0.91 -17.81 -3.17
N GLN A 247 -1.03 -18.97 -3.81
CA GLN A 247 -2.30 -19.63 -4.09
C GLN A 247 -2.47 -20.86 -3.21
N ASP A 248 -3.69 -21.09 -2.75
CA ASP A 248 -4.06 -22.40 -2.22
C ASP A 248 -4.29 -23.36 -3.39
N LEU A 249 -3.34 -24.29 -3.59
CA LEU A 249 -3.42 -25.28 -4.66
C LEU A 249 -4.60 -26.25 -4.48
N SER A 250 -5.13 -26.40 -3.28
CA SER A 250 -6.29 -27.27 -3.02
C SER A 250 -7.57 -26.74 -3.71
N ASP A 251 -7.68 -25.43 -3.85
CA ASP A 251 -8.81 -24.74 -4.46
C ASP A 251 -8.60 -24.35 -5.93
N LEU A 252 -7.39 -24.58 -6.48
CA LEU A 252 -7.00 -24.06 -7.78
C LEU A 252 -7.97 -24.48 -8.89
N GLU A 253 -8.32 -25.76 -9.00
CA GLU A 253 -9.22 -26.23 -10.05
C GLU A 253 -10.63 -25.64 -9.93
N ARG A 254 -11.10 -25.38 -8.72
CA ARG A 254 -12.37 -24.67 -8.49
C ARG A 254 -12.28 -23.23 -9.00
N ILE A 255 -11.21 -22.52 -8.69
CA ILE A 255 -10.95 -21.16 -9.15
C ILE A 255 -10.89 -21.09 -10.66
N LEU A 256 -10.11 -21.98 -11.29
CA LEU A 256 -10.00 -22.06 -12.75
C LEU A 256 -11.33 -22.39 -13.43
N SER A 257 -12.15 -23.24 -12.80
CA SER A 257 -13.50 -23.53 -13.27
C SER A 257 -14.41 -22.29 -13.23
N GLN A 258 -14.31 -21.47 -12.20
CA GLN A 258 -15.08 -20.22 -12.09
C GLN A 258 -14.65 -19.20 -13.15
N ILE A 259 -13.33 -19.01 -13.36
CA ILE A 259 -12.80 -18.16 -14.43
C ILE A 259 -13.29 -18.66 -15.81
N ASN A 260 -13.25 -19.97 -16.03
CA ASN A 260 -13.74 -20.56 -17.28
C ASN A 260 -15.24 -20.34 -17.47
N ALA A 261 -16.04 -20.46 -16.42
CA ALA A 261 -17.49 -20.20 -16.48
C ALA A 261 -17.79 -18.73 -16.85
N GLU A 262 -17.07 -17.76 -16.26
CA GLU A 262 -17.19 -16.36 -16.64
C GLU A 262 -16.82 -16.13 -18.11
N LYS A 263 -15.71 -16.74 -18.57
CA LYS A 263 -15.28 -16.68 -19.97
C LYS A 263 -16.38 -17.16 -20.92
N GLU A 264 -16.98 -18.33 -20.65
CA GLU A 264 -18.04 -18.91 -21.50
C GLU A 264 -19.29 -18.02 -21.56
N LEU A 265 -19.66 -17.40 -20.45
CA LEU A 265 -20.76 -16.44 -20.40
C LEU A 265 -20.44 -15.21 -21.25
N ARG A 266 -19.23 -14.68 -21.13
CA ARG A 266 -18.81 -13.49 -21.88
C ARG A 266 -18.71 -13.75 -23.38
N ILE A 267 -18.23 -14.92 -23.79
CA ILE A 267 -18.22 -15.35 -25.21
C ILE A 267 -19.63 -15.34 -25.77
N LYS A 268 -20.59 -15.96 -25.07
CA LYS A 268 -22.01 -16.02 -25.52
C LYS A 268 -22.64 -14.60 -25.64
N GLU A 269 -22.25 -13.68 -24.78
CA GLU A 269 -22.70 -12.27 -24.88
C GLU A 269 -22.19 -11.64 -26.19
N PHE A 270 -20.89 -11.79 -26.50
CA PHE A 270 -20.30 -11.24 -27.72
C PHE A 270 -20.86 -11.90 -28.99
N GLU A 271 -21.06 -13.21 -28.99
CA GLU A 271 -21.68 -13.91 -30.09
C GLU A 271 -23.10 -13.40 -30.38
N LYS A 272 -23.92 -13.18 -29.32
CA LYS A 272 -25.26 -12.60 -29.47
C LYS A 272 -25.23 -11.19 -30.06
N LEU A 273 -24.17 -10.43 -29.82
CA LEU A 273 -23.96 -9.10 -30.37
C LEU A 273 -23.32 -9.10 -31.76
N GLY A 274 -23.01 -10.28 -32.32
CA GLY A 274 -22.33 -10.44 -33.60
C GLY A 274 -20.82 -10.11 -33.56
N MET A 275 -20.24 -10.04 -32.39
CA MET A 275 -18.83 -9.65 -32.14
C MET A 275 -17.92 -10.87 -32.08
N MET A 276 -17.77 -11.58 -33.22
CA MET A 276 -17.08 -12.88 -33.27
C MET A 276 -15.58 -12.79 -33.05
N VAL A 277 -14.93 -11.70 -33.52
CA VAL A 277 -13.48 -11.51 -33.38
C VAL A 277 -13.13 -11.29 -31.90
N GLU A 278 -13.97 -10.58 -31.23
CA GLU A 278 -13.89 -10.24 -29.81
C GLU A 278 -14.08 -11.47 -28.93
N ALA A 279 -15.11 -12.27 -29.25
CA ALA A 279 -15.35 -13.55 -28.60
C ALA A 279 -14.14 -14.47 -28.70
N GLU A 280 -13.55 -14.59 -29.89
CA GLU A 280 -12.37 -15.43 -30.12
C GLU A 280 -11.11 -14.87 -29.38
N ARG A 281 -10.96 -13.56 -29.31
CA ARG A 281 -9.83 -12.92 -28.61
C ARG A 281 -9.88 -13.20 -27.11
N ILE A 282 -11.00 -12.93 -26.44
CA ILE A 282 -11.14 -13.17 -25.00
C ILE A 282 -11.02 -14.66 -24.68
N LYS A 283 -11.54 -15.54 -25.55
CA LYS A 283 -11.39 -16.99 -25.44
C LYS A 283 -9.93 -17.39 -25.39
N LYS A 284 -9.16 -17.06 -26.44
CA LYS A 284 -7.74 -17.43 -26.56
C LYS A 284 -6.90 -16.89 -25.39
N LYS A 285 -7.14 -15.63 -25.02
CA LYS A 285 -6.42 -15.00 -23.90
C LYS A 285 -6.69 -15.72 -22.58
N THR A 286 -7.95 -15.95 -22.25
CA THR A 286 -8.32 -16.58 -20.98
C THR A 286 -7.91 -18.05 -20.94
N GLU A 287 -8.01 -18.80 -22.04
CA GLU A 287 -7.54 -20.19 -22.11
C GLU A 287 -6.01 -20.29 -21.93
N TYR A 288 -5.26 -19.36 -22.50
CA TYR A 288 -3.83 -19.25 -22.26
C TYR A 288 -3.54 -18.96 -20.78
N ASP A 289 -4.22 -17.98 -20.18
CA ASP A 289 -4.02 -17.60 -18.79
C ASP A 289 -4.35 -18.78 -17.85
N ILE A 290 -5.48 -19.48 -18.06
CA ILE A 290 -5.87 -20.67 -17.27
C ILE A 290 -4.80 -21.76 -17.35
N ARG A 291 -4.27 -22.04 -18.56
CA ARG A 291 -3.21 -23.04 -18.75
C ARG A 291 -1.93 -22.66 -18.01
N MET A 292 -1.48 -21.40 -18.14
CA MET A 292 -0.28 -20.94 -17.47
C MET A 292 -0.42 -20.99 -15.93
N ILE A 293 -1.58 -20.59 -15.41
CA ILE A 293 -1.84 -20.67 -13.97
C ILE A 293 -1.83 -22.14 -13.51
N ARG A 294 -2.41 -23.05 -14.26
CA ARG A 294 -2.42 -24.49 -13.92
C ARG A 294 -1.01 -25.11 -13.94
N GLU A 295 -0.20 -24.77 -14.94
CA GLU A 295 1.13 -25.37 -15.14
C GLU A 295 2.22 -24.76 -14.26
N THR A 296 2.18 -23.44 -14.06
CA THR A 296 3.26 -22.69 -13.40
C THR A 296 2.84 -21.97 -12.11
N GLY A 297 1.54 -21.93 -11.82
CA GLY A 297 0.99 -21.14 -10.71
C GLY A 297 0.96 -19.63 -10.98
N PHE A 298 1.39 -19.16 -12.16
CA PHE A 298 1.52 -17.74 -12.45
C PHE A 298 1.23 -17.40 -13.91
N VAL A 299 0.72 -16.18 -14.14
CA VAL A 299 0.61 -15.55 -15.46
C VAL A 299 0.72 -14.03 -15.33
N ASN A 300 1.26 -13.36 -16.34
CA ASN A 300 1.25 -11.90 -16.40
C ASN A 300 -0.20 -11.38 -16.41
N GLY A 301 -0.54 -10.57 -15.38
CA GLY A 301 -1.88 -10.06 -15.18
C GLY A 301 -2.77 -10.97 -14.33
N ILE A 302 -2.19 -11.91 -13.55
CA ILE A 302 -2.92 -12.78 -12.61
C ILE A 302 -3.79 -11.97 -11.63
N GLU A 303 -3.39 -10.76 -11.33
CA GLU A 303 -4.14 -9.82 -10.49
C GLU A 303 -5.55 -9.53 -11.02
N ASN A 304 -5.79 -9.64 -12.33
CA ASN A 304 -7.13 -9.45 -12.91
C ASN A 304 -8.12 -10.54 -12.51
N TYR A 305 -7.64 -11.65 -11.95
CA TYR A 305 -8.43 -12.74 -11.42
C TYR A 305 -8.51 -12.76 -9.89
N SER A 306 -8.01 -11.68 -9.22
CA SER A 306 -7.94 -11.60 -7.74
C SER A 306 -9.28 -11.84 -7.05
N LEU A 307 -10.40 -11.47 -7.68
CA LEU A 307 -11.75 -11.76 -7.17
C LEU A 307 -11.92 -13.23 -6.81
N TYR A 308 -11.49 -14.12 -7.70
CA TYR A 308 -11.63 -15.58 -7.54
C TYR A 308 -10.62 -16.15 -6.56
N PHE A 309 -9.38 -15.67 -6.60
CA PHE A 309 -8.32 -16.10 -5.69
C PHE A 309 -8.60 -15.67 -4.25
N ASP A 310 -9.08 -14.44 -4.06
CA ASP A 310 -9.47 -13.92 -2.75
C ASP A 310 -10.83 -14.47 -2.26
N GLN A 311 -11.55 -15.20 -3.09
CA GLN A 311 -12.91 -15.70 -2.81
C GLN A 311 -13.88 -14.58 -2.39
N ARG A 312 -13.66 -13.36 -2.87
CA ARG A 312 -14.51 -12.19 -2.61
C ARG A 312 -15.78 -12.26 -3.46
N LEU A 313 -16.82 -11.62 -2.98
CA LEU A 313 -17.97 -11.29 -3.81
C LEU A 313 -17.61 -10.12 -4.74
N PRO A 314 -18.24 -10.01 -5.92
CA PRO A 314 -18.13 -8.80 -6.75
C PRO A 314 -18.40 -7.55 -5.91
N TRP A 315 -17.59 -6.51 -6.11
CA TRP A 315 -17.66 -5.22 -5.42
C TRP A 315 -17.22 -5.22 -3.94
N GLU A 316 -16.94 -6.34 -3.33
CA GLU A 316 -16.33 -6.35 -2.00
C GLU A 316 -14.99 -5.59 -2.01
N PRO A 317 -14.68 -4.85 -0.92
CA PRO A 317 -13.40 -4.16 -0.80
C PRO A 317 -12.22 -5.11 -1.03
N PRO A 318 -11.19 -4.71 -1.79
CA PRO A 318 -9.98 -5.50 -1.91
C PRO A 318 -9.25 -5.61 -0.57
N ASN A 319 -8.53 -6.70 -0.36
CA ASN A 319 -7.57 -6.76 0.74
C ASN A 319 -6.42 -5.80 0.44
N THR A 320 -5.98 -5.06 1.44
CA THR A 320 -4.92 -4.05 1.31
C THR A 320 -3.95 -4.17 2.47
N ILE A 321 -2.98 -3.27 2.57
CA ILE A 321 -2.07 -3.24 3.73
C ILE A 321 -2.82 -3.10 5.06
N PHE A 322 -4.02 -2.50 5.07
CA PHE A 322 -4.86 -2.40 6.26
C PHE A 322 -5.26 -3.77 6.83
N ASP A 323 -5.38 -4.79 5.99
CA ASP A 323 -5.78 -6.14 6.40
C ASP A 323 -4.65 -6.91 7.08
N TYR A 324 -3.41 -6.45 6.94
CA TYR A 324 -2.23 -6.95 7.65
C TYR A 324 -2.03 -6.29 9.01
N PHE A 325 -2.58 -5.08 9.21
CA PHE A 325 -2.53 -4.41 10.52
C PHE A 325 -3.47 -5.07 11.52
N PRO A 326 -3.11 -5.08 12.83
CA PRO A 326 -4.02 -5.51 13.88
C PRO A 326 -5.26 -4.60 13.94
N GLU A 327 -6.26 -5.00 14.75
CA GLU A 327 -7.51 -4.22 14.89
C GLU A 327 -7.27 -2.80 15.43
N ASP A 328 -6.28 -2.63 16.28
CA ASP A 328 -5.95 -1.37 16.95
C ASP A 328 -4.59 -0.87 16.49
N PHE A 329 -4.57 0.17 15.65
CA PHE A 329 -3.37 0.78 15.12
C PHE A 329 -3.52 2.29 14.92
N LEU A 330 -2.41 2.98 14.71
CA LEU A 330 -2.36 4.41 14.42
C LEU A 330 -2.19 4.62 12.90
N LEU A 331 -3.07 5.40 12.31
CA LEU A 331 -2.96 5.86 10.92
C LEU A 331 -2.53 7.32 10.90
N VAL A 332 -1.49 7.63 10.17
CA VAL A 332 -1.02 9.01 9.93
C VAL A 332 -1.09 9.27 8.42
N ILE A 333 -1.83 10.29 8.02
CA ILE A 333 -1.91 10.72 6.63
C ILE A 333 -1.08 12.00 6.49
N ASP A 334 0.10 11.85 5.90
CA ASP A 334 1.03 12.96 5.68
C ASP A 334 0.58 13.80 4.49
N GLU A 335 0.71 15.13 4.62
CA GLU A 335 0.22 16.11 3.63
C GLU A 335 -1.20 15.75 3.16
N SER A 336 -2.12 15.63 4.12
CA SER A 336 -3.45 15.08 3.89
C SER A 336 -4.24 15.86 2.83
N HIS A 337 -4.03 17.18 2.73
CA HIS A 337 -4.59 18.03 1.69
C HIS A 337 -4.18 17.63 0.26
N MET A 338 -3.05 16.91 0.09
CA MET A 338 -2.61 16.34 -1.19
C MET A 338 -2.96 14.85 -1.29
N THR A 339 -2.75 14.11 -0.20
CA THR A 339 -2.90 12.65 -0.18
C THR A 339 -4.37 12.23 -0.36
N ILE A 340 -5.31 12.89 0.30
CA ILE A 340 -6.75 12.53 0.22
C ILE A 340 -7.33 12.74 -1.17
N PRO A 341 -7.13 13.88 -1.86
CA PRO A 341 -7.57 14.03 -3.26
C PRO A 341 -6.98 12.99 -4.20
N GLN A 342 -5.70 12.61 -4.01
CA GLN A 342 -5.06 11.55 -4.78
C GLN A 342 -5.75 10.20 -4.56
N LEU A 343 -6.07 9.84 -3.32
CA LEU A 343 -6.77 8.59 -3.00
C LEU A 343 -8.17 8.55 -3.62
N ARG A 344 -8.91 9.65 -3.60
CA ARG A 344 -10.21 9.77 -4.28
C ARG A 344 -10.12 9.55 -5.79
N ALA A 345 -9.15 10.19 -6.43
CA ALA A 345 -8.96 10.11 -7.88
C ALA A 345 -8.52 8.71 -8.34
N MET A 346 -7.69 8.02 -7.56
CA MET A 346 -7.03 6.79 -7.96
C MET A 346 -8.02 5.67 -8.33
N ALA A 347 -9.05 5.46 -7.52
CA ALA A 347 -10.07 4.44 -7.78
C ALA A 347 -10.90 4.74 -9.03
N GLN A 348 -11.24 6.01 -9.27
CA GLN A 348 -11.98 6.44 -10.45
C GLN A 348 -11.18 6.25 -11.74
N TRP A 349 -9.89 6.59 -11.73
CA TRP A 349 -9.00 6.42 -12.87
C TRP A 349 -8.81 4.95 -13.24
N ASP A 350 -8.56 4.10 -12.24
CA ASP A 350 -8.40 2.66 -12.47
C ASP A 350 -9.68 2.04 -13.03
N ARG A 351 -10.84 2.44 -12.51
CA ARG A 351 -12.16 2.01 -12.99
C ARG A 351 -12.39 2.41 -14.44
N ALA A 352 -12.16 3.68 -14.81
CA ALA A 352 -12.35 4.16 -16.17
C ALA A 352 -11.47 3.39 -17.17
N ARG A 353 -10.21 3.16 -16.83
CA ARG A 353 -9.27 2.37 -17.61
C ARG A 353 -9.74 0.93 -17.82
N LYS A 354 -10.14 0.26 -16.76
CA LYS A 354 -10.59 -1.14 -16.80
C LYS A 354 -11.92 -1.31 -17.51
N ASN A 355 -12.83 -0.38 -17.36
CA ASN A 355 -14.08 -0.38 -18.12
C ASN A 355 -13.83 -0.41 -19.63
N ASN A 356 -12.85 0.34 -20.13
CA ASN A 356 -12.47 0.26 -21.54
C ASN A 356 -11.90 -1.12 -21.88
N LEU A 357 -11.02 -1.71 -21.07
CA LEU A 357 -10.49 -3.06 -21.32
C LEU A 357 -11.58 -4.14 -21.34
N ILE A 358 -12.56 -4.05 -20.47
CA ILE A 358 -13.69 -4.99 -20.39
C ILE A 358 -14.65 -4.75 -21.55
N ARG A 359 -15.02 -3.49 -21.82
CA ARG A 359 -15.94 -3.14 -22.89
C ARG A 359 -15.42 -3.53 -24.27
N TYR A 360 -14.12 -3.40 -24.46
CA TYR A 360 -13.42 -3.72 -25.71
C TYR A 360 -12.70 -5.07 -25.66
N TRP A 361 -13.18 -6.02 -24.79
CA TRP A 361 -12.86 -7.46 -24.75
C TRP A 361 -11.39 -7.86 -24.54
N PHE A 362 -10.61 -6.99 -23.93
CA PHE A 362 -9.24 -7.32 -23.52
C PHE A 362 -9.20 -8.06 -22.19
N ARG A 363 -10.19 -7.86 -21.31
CA ARG A 363 -10.28 -8.48 -20.00
C ARG A 363 -11.71 -8.94 -19.68
N LEU A 364 -11.81 -9.94 -18.79
CA LEU A 364 -13.07 -10.39 -18.22
C LEU A 364 -13.66 -9.32 -17.28
N PRO A 365 -14.98 -9.30 -17.06
CA PRO A 365 -15.63 -8.38 -16.13
C PRO A 365 -15.04 -8.38 -14.71
N SER A 366 -14.63 -9.55 -14.18
CA SER A 366 -14.00 -9.70 -12.87
C SER A 366 -12.71 -8.89 -12.68
N ALA A 367 -12.06 -8.49 -13.77
CA ALA A 367 -10.86 -7.66 -13.70
C ALA A 367 -11.10 -6.28 -13.00
N ILE A 368 -12.35 -5.80 -12.96
CA ILE A 368 -12.70 -4.55 -12.30
C ILE A 368 -12.50 -4.62 -10.78
N ASP A 369 -12.59 -5.83 -10.20
CA ASP A 369 -12.48 -6.05 -8.76
C ASP A 369 -11.03 -6.07 -8.24
N HIS A 370 -10.03 -6.11 -9.13
CA HIS A 370 -8.66 -5.78 -8.76
C HIS A 370 -8.46 -4.27 -8.83
N ARG A 371 -8.76 -3.57 -7.77
CA ARG A 371 -8.81 -2.11 -7.71
C ARG A 371 -8.15 -1.59 -6.43
N PRO A 372 -7.78 -0.32 -6.37
CA PRO A 372 -7.46 0.30 -5.11
C PRO A 372 -8.73 0.38 -4.23
N LEU A 373 -8.51 0.47 -2.93
CA LEU A 373 -9.57 0.78 -1.97
C LEU A 373 -10.24 2.10 -2.36
N ARG A 374 -11.57 2.13 -2.43
CA ARG A 374 -12.28 3.37 -2.68
C ARG A 374 -12.19 4.27 -1.45
N PHE A 375 -12.33 5.57 -1.70
CA PHE A 375 -12.23 6.54 -0.62
C PHE A 375 -13.34 6.35 0.43
N GLU A 376 -14.55 6.03 0.01
CA GLU A 376 -15.70 5.75 0.86
C GLU A 376 -15.46 4.50 1.73
N GLU A 377 -14.81 3.49 1.19
CA GLU A 377 -14.40 2.27 1.92
C GLU A 377 -13.31 2.60 2.97
N LEU A 378 -12.39 3.51 2.65
CA LEU A 378 -11.43 4.04 3.61
C LEU A 378 -12.16 4.82 4.72
N GLU A 379 -13.12 5.67 4.37
CA GLU A 379 -13.93 6.40 5.35
C GLU A 379 -14.69 5.47 6.28
N THR A 380 -15.26 4.38 5.77
CA THR A 380 -15.94 3.39 6.63
C THR A 380 -14.98 2.76 7.62
N THR A 381 -13.75 2.45 7.20
CA THR A 381 -12.69 1.97 8.08
C THR A 381 -12.39 3.00 9.16
N LEU A 382 -12.30 4.28 8.81
CA LEU A 382 -12.07 5.39 9.75
C LEU A 382 -13.27 5.71 10.63
N ASN A 383 -14.50 5.58 10.11
CA ASN A 383 -15.74 6.00 10.77
C ASN A 383 -16.46 4.88 11.52
N ARG A 384 -16.01 3.62 11.41
CA ARG A 384 -16.67 2.43 11.97
C ARG A 384 -18.10 2.24 11.50
N LYS A 385 -18.46 2.72 10.32
CA LYS A 385 -19.76 2.46 9.71
C LYS A 385 -19.76 1.06 9.10
N ASP A 386 -20.89 0.37 9.15
CA ASP A 386 -21.05 -0.92 8.48
C ASP A 386 -20.94 -0.74 6.96
N ILE A 387 -20.07 -1.52 6.34
CA ILE A 387 -19.85 -1.50 4.87
C ILE A 387 -21.14 -1.89 4.13
N SER A 388 -22.05 -2.61 4.77
CA SER A 388 -23.32 -3.07 4.19
C SER A 388 -24.27 -1.94 3.74
N GLU A 389 -24.20 -0.76 4.33
CA GLU A 389 -25.08 0.37 3.98
C GLU A 389 -24.62 1.12 2.73
N ILE A 390 -23.31 1.13 2.41
CA ILE A 390 -22.74 1.91 1.28
C ILE A 390 -22.79 1.12 -0.04
N GLN A 391 -22.79 -0.20 0.03
CA GLN A 391 -22.69 -1.07 -1.15
C GLN A 391 -23.97 -1.16 -1.99
N LEU A 392 -25.13 -0.88 -1.41
CA LEU A 392 -26.41 -1.13 -2.06
C LEU A 392 -26.80 -0.05 -3.08
N ASP A 393 -26.50 1.22 -2.86
CA ASP A 393 -26.95 2.31 -3.72
C ASP A 393 -26.05 2.51 -4.97
N GLU A 394 -24.73 2.31 -4.84
CA GLU A 394 -23.82 2.45 -5.98
C GLU A 394 -23.71 1.19 -6.84
N ALA A 395 -23.84 0.01 -6.22
CA ALA A 395 -23.94 -1.24 -6.97
C ALA A 395 -25.17 -1.28 -7.89
N ALA A 396 -26.25 -0.62 -7.50
CA ALA A 396 -27.46 -0.49 -8.34
C ALA A 396 -27.23 0.35 -9.61
N ALA A 397 -26.44 1.43 -9.52
CA ALA A 397 -26.10 2.26 -10.68
C ALA A 397 -25.12 1.59 -11.66
N ASP A 398 -24.25 0.69 -11.16
CA ASP A 398 -23.28 -0.05 -11.95
C ASP A 398 -23.82 -1.38 -12.49
N LEU A 399 -24.95 -1.85 -11.98
CA LEU A 399 -25.61 -3.09 -12.42
C LEU A 399 -26.00 -3.09 -13.89
N GLU A 400 -26.15 -1.92 -14.53
CA GLU A 400 -26.33 -1.82 -15.98
C GLU A 400 -25.05 -2.14 -16.78
N LEU A 401 -23.86 -2.01 -16.17
CA LEU A 401 -22.54 -2.34 -16.77
C LEU A 401 -22.03 -3.72 -16.36
N VAL A 402 -22.54 -4.27 -15.26
CA VAL A 402 -22.21 -5.62 -14.81
C VAL A 402 -22.99 -6.62 -15.64
N SER A 403 -22.26 -7.38 -16.41
CA SER A 403 -22.83 -8.39 -17.30
C SER A 403 -23.78 -9.32 -16.54
N GLU A 404 -24.81 -9.84 -17.25
CA GLU A 404 -25.66 -10.94 -16.74
C GLU A 404 -24.84 -12.12 -16.20
N ALA A 405 -23.58 -12.24 -16.63
CA ALA A 405 -22.61 -13.19 -16.14
C ALA A 405 -22.32 -13.05 -14.63
N HIS A 406 -22.10 -11.82 -14.15
CA HIS A 406 -21.88 -11.56 -12.72
C HIS A 406 -23.13 -11.89 -11.88
N LYS A 407 -24.32 -11.54 -12.38
CA LYS A 407 -25.58 -11.89 -11.71
C LYS A 407 -25.75 -13.40 -11.60
N LYS A 408 -25.43 -14.15 -12.67
CA LYS A 408 -25.51 -15.62 -12.67
C LYS A 408 -24.47 -16.27 -11.77
N ILE A 409 -23.29 -15.69 -11.61
CA ILE A 409 -22.27 -16.19 -10.67
C ILE A 409 -22.77 -16.05 -9.23
N ILE A 410 -23.35 -14.91 -8.87
CA ILE A 410 -23.98 -14.69 -7.57
C ILE A 410 -25.12 -15.68 -7.35
N GLU A 411 -26.03 -15.83 -8.31
CA GLU A 411 -27.15 -16.79 -8.23
C GLU A 411 -26.71 -18.26 -8.18
N GLN A 412 -25.64 -18.64 -8.88
CA GLN A 412 -25.11 -20.01 -8.84
C GLN A 412 -24.42 -20.31 -7.50
N ARG A 413 -23.75 -19.32 -6.91
CA ARG A 413 -23.11 -19.45 -5.60
C ARG A 413 -24.16 -19.60 -4.49
N ASP A 414 -25.23 -18.82 -4.56
CA ASP A 414 -26.37 -18.94 -3.63
C ASP A 414 -27.10 -20.29 -3.78
N LYS A 415 -27.23 -20.80 -5.02
CA LYS A 415 -27.80 -22.12 -5.28
C LYS A 415 -26.90 -23.27 -4.83
N ASN A 416 -25.57 -23.12 -4.92
CA ASN A 416 -24.61 -24.12 -4.45
C ASN A 416 -24.52 -24.12 -2.92
N ASN A 417 -24.50 -22.96 -2.27
CA ASN A 417 -24.59 -22.85 -0.82
C ASN A 417 -25.88 -23.50 -0.28
N ASN A 418 -27.01 -23.30 -0.96
CA ASN A 418 -28.28 -23.94 -0.61
C ASN A 418 -28.30 -25.46 -0.90
N LYS A 419 -27.49 -25.98 -1.82
CA LYS A 419 -27.33 -27.42 -2.06
C LYS A 419 -26.42 -28.09 -1.04
N GLU A 420 -25.33 -27.43 -0.65
CA GLU A 420 -24.45 -27.91 0.43
C GLU A 420 -25.15 -27.90 1.79
N GLU A 421 -26.03 -26.93 2.05
CA GLU A 421 -26.89 -26.91 3.24
C GLU A 421 -27.88 -28.09 3.28
N LYS A 422 -28.33 -28.61 2.13
CA LYS A 422 -29.20 -29.81 2.07
C LYS A 422 -28.45 -31.12 2.24
N VAL A 423 -27.15 -31.18 2.03
CA VAL A 423 -26.34 -32.40 2.12
C VAL A 423 -25.65 -32.58 3.47
N SER A 424 -25.42 -31.50 4.23
CA SER A 424 -24.84 -31.56 5.58
C SER A 424 -25.84 -31.14 6.66
N SER A 425 -26.87 -31.97 6.84
CA SER A 425 -27.78 -31.85 7.96
C SER A 425 -27.17 -32.44 9.24
N SER A 426 -26.19 -31.77 9.81
CA SER A 426 -25.84 -31.88 11.21
C SER A 426 -25.83 -30.48 11.84
N ILE A 427 -26.66 -30.33 12.85
CA ILE A 427 -26.96 -29.08 13.57
C ILE A 427 -25.69 -28.37 14.10
N ILE A 428 -24.61 -29.11 14.33
CA ILE A 428 -23.33 -28.64 14.87
C ILE A 428 -22.55 -27.79 13.83
N ASN A 429 -22.68 -28.06 12.53
CA ASN A 429 -21.98 -27.31 11.48
C ASN A 429 -22.68 -26.00 11.09
N ARG A 430 -23.94 -25.83 11.39
CA ARG A 430 -24.72 -24.63 11.06
C ARG A 430 -24.39 -23.47 12.00
N GLU A 431 -24.26 -23.75 13.27
CA GLU A 431 -23.85 -22.75 14.27
C GLU A 431 -22.39 -22.34 14.11
N ALA A 432 -21.49 -23.28 13.82
CA ALA A 432 -20.08 -22.97 13.56
C ALA A 432 -19.88 -22.17 12.27
N ARG A 433 -20.67 -22.40 11.20
CA ARG A 433 -20.61 -21.62 9.95
C ARG A 433 -21.24 -20.24 10.09
N GLN A 434 -22.33 -20.10 10.84
CA GLN A 434 -22.92 -18.80 11.16
C GLN A 434 -22.00 -17.97 12.07
N ILE A 435 -21.36 -18.60 13.04
CA ILE A 435 -20.35 -17.96 13.90
C ILE A 435 -19.14 -17.54 13.05
N ASN A 436 -18.61 -18.40 12.18
CA ASN A 436 -17.49 -18.06 11.29
C ASN A 436 -17.85 -16.98 10.25
N GLN A 437 -19.05 -16.99 9.67
CA GLN A 437 -19.48 -15.92 8.76
C GLN A 437 -19.73 -14.60 9.49
N GLN A 438 -20.37 -14.64 10.66
CA GLN A 438 -20.51 -13.47 11.52
C GLN A 438 -19.16 -13.00 12.09
N GLU A 439 -18.25 -13.89 12.46
CA GLU A 439 -16.90 -13.52 12.90
C GLU A 439 -16.05 -12.97 11.74
N THR A 440 -16.20 -13.47 10.53
CA THR A 440 -15.48 -12.94 9.36
C THR A 440 -16.01 -11.55 8.96
N LEU A 441 -17.32 -11.35 8.97
CA LEU A 441 -17.95 -10.06 8.75
C LEU A 441 -17.68 -9.09 9.92
N THR A 442 -17.77 -9.54 11.18
CA THR A 442 -17.45 -8.72 12.34
C THR A 442 -15.96 -8.45 12.50
N ARG A 443 -15.05 -9.32 12.06
CA ARG A 443 -13.61 -9.03 12.04
C ARG A 443 -13.26 -7.90 11.08
N LYS A 444 -13.91 -7.81 9.91
CA LYS A 444 -13.67 -6.70 8.95
C LYS A 444 -14.20 -5.33 9.44
N THR A 445 -15.10 -5.30 10.42
CA THR A 445 -15.82 -4.08 10.84
C THR A 445 -15.34 -3.45 12.15
N LYS A 446 -14.41 -4.06 12.89
CA LYS A 446 -14.00 -3.59 14.23
C LYS A 446 -12.56 -3.12 14.35
N LYS A 447 -12.01 -2.44 13.33
CA LYS A 447 -10.69 -1.81 13.51
C LYS A 447 -10.84 -0.48 14.27
N TRP A 448 -10.17 -0.37 15.41
CA TRP A 448 -10.09 0.83 16.22
C TRP A 448 -8.98 1.75 15.71
N VAL A 449 -9.21 2.37 14.55
CA VAL A 449 -8.20 3.21 13.92
C VAL A 449 -8.19 4.58 14.56
N LYS A 450 -7.06 4.94 15.16
CA LYS A 450 -6.74 6.30 15.55
C LYS A 450 -6.05 6.96 14.37
N SER A 451 -6.54 8.10 13.91
CA SER A 451 -6.01 8.76 12.72
C SER A 451 -5.56 10.20 12.99
N ILE A 452 -4.43 10.55 12.39
CA ILE A 452 -3.88 11.90 12.41
C ILE A 452 -3.73 12.36 10.97
N PHE A 453 -4.37 13.48 10.65
CA PHE A 453 -4.22 14.17 9.38
C PHE A 453 -3.18 15.28 9.57
N LEU A 454 -2.08 15.23 8.81
CA LEU A 454 -1.03 16.23 8.86
C LEU A 454 -1.21 17.19 7.70
N SER A 455 -1.51 18.44 7.96
CA SER A 455 -1.67 19.45 6.92
C SER A 455 -1.20 20.82 7.38
N ALA A 456 -0.48 21.51 6.51
CA ALA A 456 -0.19 22.94 6.69
C ALA A 456 -1.38 23.81 6.23
N THR A 457 -2.19 23.31 5.32
CA THR A 457 -3.35 23.96 4.74
C THR A 457 -4.52 22.98 4.68
N PRO A 458 -5.12 22.59 5.82
CA PRO A 458 -6.18 21.61 5.84
C PRO A 458 -7.37 22.10 5.01
N ALA A 459 -7.91 21.19 4.20
CA ALA A 459 -9.12 21.42 3.43
C ALA A 459 -10.37 21.25 4.33
N GLU A 460 -11.51 21.73 3.86
CA GLU A 460 -12.80 21.63 4.56
C GLU A 460 -13.10 20.19 5.02
N TYR A 461 -12.84 19.22 4.14
CA TYR A 461 -13.03 17.80 4.43
C TYR A 461 -12.27 17.30 5.68
N GLU A 462 -11.01 17.71 5.86
CA GLU A 462 -10.20 17.28 7.00
C GLU A 462 -10.73 17.91 8.30
N LEU A 463 -11.18 19.15 8.22
CA LEU A 463 -11.74 19.87 9.37
C LEU A 463 -13.09 19.29 9.79
N GLU A 464 -13.95 18.94 8.84
CA GLU A 464 -15.25 18.31 9.11
C GLU A 464 -15.11 16.89 9.66
N LEU A 465 -14.12 16.13 9.19
CA LEU A 465 -13.88 14.77 9.65
C LEU A 465 -13.26 14.71 11.03
N SER A 466 -12.57 15.76 11.47
CA SER A 466 -11.76 15.75 12.68
C SER A 466 -12.57 15.96 13.95
N ASP A 467 -12.38 15.09 14.93
CA ASP A 467 -12.90 15.26 16.28
C ASP A 467 -12.21 16.40 17.04
N LYS A 468 -10.95 16.72 16.65
CA LYS A 468 -10.13 17.79 17.24
C LYS A 468 -9.09 18.28 16.25
N VAL A 469 -8.89 19.60 16.22
CA VAL A 469 -7.77 20.24 15.51
C VAL A 469 -6.73 20.66 16.57
N VAL A 470 -5.47 20.32 16.31
CA VAL A 470 -4.33 20.68 17.16
C VAL A 470 -3.35 21.48 16.32
N GLU A 471 -2.82 22.55 16.88
CA GLU A 471 -1.92 23.48 16.19
C GLU A 471 -0.47 23.30 16.64
N GLN A 472 0.46 23.33 15.68
CA GLN A 472 1.90 23.35 15.87
C GLN A 472 2.52 24.37 14.91
N ILE A 473 2.48 25.63 15.29
CA ILE A 473 2.79 26.77 14.41
C ILE A 473 4.17 27.35 14.70
N ILE A 474 4.61 27.34 15.98
CA ILE A 474 5.88 27.93 16.38
C ILE A 474 7.05 27.04 15.97
N ARG A 475 7.99 27.61 15.22
CA ARG A 475 9.19 26.90 14.76
C ARG A 475 10.25 26.81 15.84
N PRO A 476 10.83 25.62 16.10
CA PRO A 476 11.94 25.46 17.05
C PRO A 476 13.18 26.28 16.68
N THR A 477 13.32 26.67 15.42
CA THR A 477 14.43 27.48 14.92
C THR A 477 14.28 28.97 15.22
N GLY A 478 13.11 29.42 15.71
CA GLY A 478 12.79 30.82 15.88
C GLY A 478 12.65 31.64 14.60
N LEU A 479 12.66 30.95 13.42
CA LEU A 479 12.46 31.62 12.15
C LEU A 479 11.00 32.09 12.03
N LEU A 480 10.84 33.39 11.86
CA LEU A 480 9.54 33.98 11.60
C LEU A 480 9.09 33.70 10.15
N ASP A 481 7.78 33.66 9.94
CA ASP A 481 7.26 33.66 8.59
C ASP A 481 7.67 34.94 7.85
N PRO A 482 7.99 34.81 6.55
CA PRO A 482 8.26 36.00 5.75
C PRO A 482 7.03 36.89 5.71
N VAL A 483 7.25 38.19 5.71
CA VAL A 483 6.18 39.15 5.53
C VAL A 483 5.58 38.96 4.14
N THR A 484 4.37 38.45 4.09
CA THR A 484 3.69 38.13 2.84
C THR A 484 2.71 39.24 2.45
N PHE A 485 2.86 39.75 1.24
CA PHE A 485 1.95 40.74 0.66
C PHE A 485 1.07 40.02 -0.36
N VAL A 486 -0.24 40.02 -0.15
CA VAL A 486 -1.22 39.42 -1.05
C VAL A 486 -1.76 40.47 -2.01
N TYR A 487 -1.57 40.23 -3.31
CA TYR A 487 -2.12 41.08 -4.37
C TYR A 487 -3.19 40.32 -5.17
N PRO A 488 -4.27 41.00 -5.61
CA PRO A 488 -5.29 40.35 -6.42
C PRO A 488 -4.71 39.87 -7.76
N LYS A 489 -5.00 38.63 -8.14
CA LYS A 489 -4.53 37.99 -9.40
C LYS A 489 -4.97 38.77 -10.65
N SER A 490 -6.04 39.53 -10.57
CA SER A 490 -6.56 40.40 -11.65
C SER A 490 -5.90 41.79 -11.71
N GLY A 491 -4.92 42.05 -10.84
CA GLY A 491 -4.21 43.32 -10.81
C GLY A 491 -3.16 43.47 -11.90
N ASN A 492 -2.91 44.71 -12.33
CA ASN A 492 -1.86 45.04 -13.25
C ASN A 492 -0.51 44.83 -12.56
N TYR A 493 0.34 43.91 -13.03
CA TYR A 493 1.68 43.61 -12.46
C TYR A 493 2.57 44.87 -12.34
N ASN A 494 2.34 45.88 -13.20
CA ASN A 494 3.04 47.17 -13.13
C ASN A 494 2.80 47.90 -11.80
N LEU A 495 1.61 47.74 -11.17
CA LEU A 495 1.34 48.32 -9.85
C LEU A 495 2.19 47.67 -8.74
N LEU A 496 2.55 46.40 -8.88
CA LEU A 496 3.47 45.70 -7.98
C LEU A 496 4.89 46.26 -8.14
N LEU A 497 5.36 46.38 -9.37
CA LEU A 497 6.70 46.91 -9.71
C LEU A 497 6.85 48.36 -9.23
N ASP A 498 5.81 49.20 -9.38
CA ASP A 498 5.79 50.59 -8.89
C ASP A 498 5.76 50.71 -7.35
N SER A 499 5.22 49.70 -6.66
CA SER A 499 5.14 49.68 -5.20
C SER A 499 6.41 49.11 -4.55
N LEU A 500 7.17 48.26 -5.21
CA LEU A 500 8.42 47.65 -4.73
C LEU A 500 9.46 48.67 -4.27
N PRO A 501 9.80 49.72 -5.03
CA PRO A 501 10.76 50.75 -4.59
C PRO A 501 10.32 51.51 -3.31
N LYS A 502 9.01 51.67 -3.13
CA LYS A 502 8.43 52.31 -1.94
C LYS A 502 8.50 51.41 -0.71
N LEU A 503 8.31 50.09 -0.91
CA LEU A 503 8.45 49.08 0.13
C LEU A 503 9.91 48.92 0.54
N ILE A 504 10.84 48.89 -0.39
CA ILE A 504 12.30 48.82 -0.15
C ILE A 504 12.78 50.00 0.66
N LYS A 505 12.33 51.22 0.33
CA LYS A 505 12.66 52.44 1.08
C LYS A 505 12.12 52.42 2.53
N LYS A 506 11.01 51.77 2.81
CA LYS A 506 10.44 51.64 4.16
C LYS A 506 11.07 50.53 5.00
N LYS A 507 11.82 49.61 4.40
CA LYS A 507 12.43 48.45 5.04
C LYS A 507 13.90 48.32 4.63
N PRO A 508 14.83 49.00 5.34
CA PRO A 508 16.26 49.07 4.96
C PRO A 508 16.95 47.72 4.79
N PHE A 509 16.49 46.66 5.48
CA PHE A 509 17.06 45.31 5.35
C PHE A 509 16.80 44.66 3.98
N LEU A 510 15.76 45.08 3.26
CA LEU A 510 15.51 44.64 1.89
C LEU A 510 16.56 45.22 0.91
N ASN A 511 17.10 46.37 1.22
CA ASN A 511 18.14 47.01 0.44
C ASN A 511 19.48 46.23 0.53
N ASP A 512 19.80 45.67 1.71
CA ASP A 512 20.97 44.82 1.92
C ASP A 512 20.87 43.49 1.19
N PHE A 513 19.67 42.96 1.03
CA PHE A 513 19.42 41.73 0.29
C PHE A 513 19.58 41.92 -1.23
N LEU A 514 19.09 43.04 -1.74
CA LEU A 514 19.21 43.39 -3.17
C LEU A 514 20.64 43.78 -3.54
N THR A 515 21.36 44.51 -2.66
CA THR A 515 22.77 44.86 -2.93
C THR A 515 23.73 43.69 -2.78
N LYS A 516 23.42 42.67 -1.98
CA LYS A 516 24.18 41.42 -1.93
C LYS A 516 23.91 40.54 -3.17
N GLY A 517 22.70 40.59 -3.72
CA GLY A 517 22.36 39.96 -5.01
C GLY A 517 23.11 40.56 -6.20
N GLU A 518 23.28 41.89 -6.21
CA GLU A 518 24.08 42.57 -7.25
C GLU A 518 25.58 42.21 -7.20
N LYS A 519 26.15 41.93 -6.02
CA LYS A 519 27.56 41.54 -5.88
C LYS A 519 27.88 40.13 -6.39
N VAL A 520 26.86 39.26 -6.50
CA VAL A 520 27.01 37.90 -7.12
C VAL A 520 26.98 37.97 -8.63
N SER A 521 26.48 39.08 -9.22
CA SER A 521 26.36 39.26 -10.66
C SER A 521 27.50 40.05 -11.35
N GLU A 522 28.56 40.41 -10.62
CA GLU A 522 29.73 41.10 -11.21
C GLU A 522 30.62 40.22 -12.13
N GLU A 523 30.34 38.89 -12.21
CA GLU A 523 30.89 38.04 -13.27
C GLU A 523 29.88 37.86 -14.41
N GLY A 524 29.63 38.94 -15.14
CA GLY A 524 29.35 38.88 -16.56
C GLY A 524 27.94 38.76 -17.09
N HIS A 525 26.87 39.17 -16.44
CA HIS A 525 25.62 39.60 -17.12
C HIS A 525 24.80 40.51 -16.21
N LYS A 526 24.38 41.67 -16.74
CA LYS A 526 23.33 42.49 -16.11
C LYS A 526 22.01 41.72 -16.18
N THR A 527 21.74 40.96 -15.16
CA THR A 527 20.41 40.33 -14.96
C THR A 527 19.45 41.41 -14.50
N ASN A 528 18.37 41.60 -15.23
CA ASN A 528 17.28 42.50 -14.86
C ASN A 528 16.67 42.04 -13.53
N LEU A 529 16.28 42.95 -12.64
CA LEU A 529 15.60 42.65 -11.37
C LEU A 529 14.38 41.73 -11.56
N GLU A 530 13.75 41.75 -12.72
CA GLU A 530 12.68 40.84 -13.12
C GLU A 530 13.13 39.38 -13.18
N GLU A 531 14.34 39.08 -13.66
CA GLU A 531 14.87 37.69 -13.76
C GLU A 531 15.24 37.12 -12.39
N ILE A 532 15.71 37.97 -11.44
CA ILE A 532 16.10 37.52 -10.10
C ILE A 532 14.87 37.15 -9.26
N PHE A 533 13.78 37.89 -9.38
CA PHE A 533 12.53 37.57 -8.68
C PHE A 533 11.84 36.33 -9.26
N TRP A 534 11.88 36.10 -10.56
CA TRP A 534 11.27 34.96 -11.20
C TRP A 534 12.08 33.66 -11.06
N THR A 535 13.40 33.73 -11.02
CA THR A 535 14.25 32.55 -10.82
C THR A 535 14.18 31.99 -9.40
N GLN A 536 14.01 32.83 -8.39
CA GLN A 536 13.85 32.34 -7.01
C GLN A 536 12.45 31.79 -6.71
N GLU A 537 11.39 32.29 -7.37
CA GLU A 537 10.04 31.67 -7.29
C GLU A 537 9.96 30.34 -8.05
N ILE A 538 10.70 30.16 -9.14
CA ILE A 538 10.69 28.93 -9.96
C ILE A 538 11.49 27.80 -9.31
N GLU A 539 12.53 28.10 -8.54
CA GLU A 539 13.25 27.06 -7.79
C GLU A 539 12.49 26.52 -6.57
N ASN A 540 11.47 27.23 -6.09
CA ASN A 540 10.64 26.81 -4.96
C ASN A 540 9.22 26.33 -5.32
N THR A 541 8.84 26.40 -6.59
CA THR A 541 7.57 25.83 -7.05
C THR A 541 7.84 24.79 -8.15
N GLU A 542 7.82 23.52 -7.78
CA GLU A 542 7.60 22.48 -8.79
C GLU A 542 6.32 22.82 -9.56
N LYS A 543 6.44 22.91 -10.88
CA LYS A 543 5.30 23.17 -11.77
C LYS A 543 4.22 22.15 -11.49
N PRO A 544 2.98 22.56 -11.24
CA PRO A 544 1.87 21.64 -11.37
C PRO A 544 1.69 21.35 -12.88
N GLU A 545 1.88 20.10 -13.26
CA GLU A 545 1.31 19.56 -14.49
C GLU A 545 -0.18 19.30 -14.33
#